data_4cb857db371c197878bb34640c2b1e3b
#
_entry.id   4cb857db371c197878bb34640c2b1e3b
#
_cell.length_a   1.000
_cell.length_b   1.000
_cell.length_c   1.000
_cell.angle_alpha   90.00
_cell.angle_beta   90.00
_cell.angle_gamma   90.00
#
_symmetry.space_group_name_H-M   'P 1'
#
loop_
_entity.id
_entity.type
_entity.pdbx_description
1 polymer ?
#
loop_
_entity_poly.entity_id
_entity_poly.type
_entity_poly.pdbx_seq_one_letter_code
_entity_poly.pdbx_strand_id
1 'polypeptide(L)'
;MKRRKATLLAALAAGTTALLALGAATAGASAGTGHDPASRPLPDRVFAPYYEMYDTSTGLASLSQQSGARYLSLAFLQTAAPGSCTAYWDGDTSQPIAPSSYGSDIAVIQARGGNVIPSFGGYTADTTSTDIADSCTSVPAIAQVYESLITTYSVPRIDLDVEADSLANTAGIDRRNQAIAMTEAWAAAHHRRIEFSYTLPTFPSGLTSAGYAVLRNAVADGARIAAVNLLTFDYYLGTQQDMVADTESAADGLFTQLRSLYPAATARQLWHTIGITEMPGIDDFGPDETFSTADAVTIAHWAQRQGIGLISFWALQRDNGGCPGTKGAGTCSGVSQPDWYFSHVFEHFAN
;
A
#
# COMPACT_ATOMS: atom_id res chain seq x y z
N MET A 1 -75.38 -45.15 -14.84
CA MET A 1 -75.94 -46.20 -15.72
C MET A 1 -74.92 -46.64 -16.75
N LYS A 2 -74.73 -48.01 -16.81
CA LYS A 2 -74.11 -48.82 -17.88
C LYS A 2 -72.64 -48.52 -18.22
N ARG A 3 -71.69 -49.26 -17.68
CA ARG A 3 -71.16 -50.59 -18.10
C ARG A 3 -70.93 -50.73 -19.60
N ARG A 4 -69.71 -50.97 -20.04
CA ARG A 4 -69.27 -52.20 -20.69
C ARG A 4 -67.78 -52.37 -20.82
N LYS A 5 -67.36 -53.59 -20.54
CA LYS A 5 -66.05 -54.25 -20.64
C LYS A 5 -65.83 -54.65 -22.12
N ALA A 6 -64.54 -54.91 -22.44
CA ALA A 6 -64.05 -56.06 -23.20
C ALA A 6 -62.55 -55.72 -23.57
N THR A 7 -61.57 -56.41 -23.19
CA THR A 7 -61.03 -57.75 -23.33
C THR A 7 -59.99 -57.84 -24.47
N LEU A 8 -58.81 -58.09 -24.05
CA LEU A 8 -57.62 -58.79 -24.62
C LEU A 8 -57.48 -58.98 -26.14
N LEU A 9 -56.22 -58.74 -26.59
CA LEU A 9 -55.43 -59.79 -27.23
C LEU A 9 -53.94 -59.43 -27.27
N ALA A 10 -53.11 -60.39 -26.91
CA ALA A 10 -51.64 -60.33 -26.87
C ALA A 10 -51.05 -60.64 -28.24
N ALA A 11 -49.97 -59.99 -28.60
CA ALA A 11 -49.05 -60.47 -29.64
C ALA A 11 -47.59 -60.24 -29.17
N LEU A 12 -46.86 -61.30 -28.96
CA LEU A 12 -45.40 -61.35 -28.76
C LEU A 12 -44.70 -60.96 -30.09
N ALA A 13 -43.77 -60.02 -30.01
CA ALA A 13 -42.68 -59.93 -30.98
C ALA A 13 -41.39 -59.64 -30.25
N ALA A 14 -40.44 -60.57 -30.38
CA ALA A 14 -39.08 -60.47 -29.86
C ALA A 14 -38.30 -59.44 -30.68
N GLY A 15 -37.73 -58.46 -30.02
CA GLY A 15 -36.86 -57.46 -30.63
C GLY A 15 -35.67 -57.21 -29.71
N THR A 16 -34.51 -57.50 -30.18
CA THR A 16 -33.19 -57.37 -29.57
C THR A 16 -32.93 -55.99 -29.04
N THR A 17 -32.72 -55.85 -27.74
CA THR A 17 -32.29 -54.61 -27.06
C THR A 17 -30.80 -54.43 -27.18
N ALA A 18 -30.35 -53.48 -27.99
CA ALA A 18 -28.99 -52.95 -27.90
C ALA A 18 -28.95 -51.96 -26.72
N LEU A 19 -28.17 -52.30 -25.67
CA LEU A 19 -27.84 -51.38 -24.57
C LEU A 19 -26.85 -50.33 -25.07
N LEU A 20 -27.31 -49.11 -25.29
CA LEU A 20 -26.44 -47.92 -25.35
C LEU A 20 -26.15 -47.49 -23.91
N ALA A 21 -24.94 -47.78 -23.45
CA ALA A 21 -24.41 -47.18 -22.20
C ALA A 21 -24.13 -45.68 -22.43
N LEU A 22 -25.03 -44.82 -21.97
CA LEU A 22 -24.69 -43.41 -21.78
C LEU A 22 -23.69 -43.30 -20.63
N GLY A 23 -22.41 -43.13 -20.95
CA GLY A 23 -21.41 -42.68 -20.00
C GLY A 23 -21.73 -41.27 -19.56
N ALA A 24 -22.26 -41.11 -18.34
CA ALA A 24 -22.29 -39.80 -17.66
C ALA A 24 -20.84 -39.41 -17.39
N ALA A 25 -20.30 -38.55 -18.23
CA ALA A 25 -19.06 -37.83 -17.91
C ALA A 25 -19.39 -36.88 -16.75
N THR A 26 -19.08 -37.30 -15.53
CA THR A 26 -18.96 -36.39 -14.42
C THR A 26 -17.78 -35.47 -14.75
N ALA A 27 -18.10 -34.27 -15.23
CA ALA A 27 -17.15 -33.16 -15.21
C ALA A 27 -16.76 -32.93 -13.73
N GLY A 28 -15.65 -33.53 -13.34
CA GLY A 28 -14.99 -33.19 -12.10
C GLY A 28 -14.63 -31.70 -12.21
N ALA A 29 -15.42 -30.84 -11.56
CA ALA A 29 -14.96 -29.51 -11.24
C ALA A 29 -13.68 -29.69 -10.43
N SER A 30 -12.53 -29.54 -11.07
CA SER A 30 -11.30 -29.23 -10.35
C SER A 30 -11.63 -28.00 -9.51
N ALA A 31 -11.80 -28.19 -8.22
CA ALA A 31 -11.68 -27.10 -7.27
C ALA A 31 -10.27 -26.56 -7.48
N GLY A 32 -10.14 -25.56 -8.34
CA GLY A 32 -8.96 -24.75 -8.38
C GLY A 32 -8.78 -24.30 -6.96
N THR A 33 -7.65 -24.64 -6.36
CA THR A 33 -7.18 -24.01 -5.13
C THR A 33 -7.11 -22.54 -5.47
N GLY A 34 -8.21 -21.83 -5.20
CA GLY A 34 -8.26 -20.38 -5.34
C GLY A 34 -7.16 -19.85 -4.45
N HIS A 35 -6.07 -19.43 -5.07
CA HIS A 35 -5.09 -18.62 -4.39
C HIS A 35 -5.86 -17.38 -3.97
N ASP A 36 -6.09 -17.23 -2.66
CA ASP A 36 -6.59 -16.00 -2.08
C ASP A 36 -5.66 -14.88 -2.60
N PRO A 37 -6.17 -13.87 -3.34
CA PRO A 37 -5.33 -12.77 -3.81
C PRO A 37 -4.55 -12.11 -2.67
N ALA A 38 -5.04 -12.19 -1.43
CA ALA A 38 -4.37 -11.76 -0.21
C ALA A 38 -3.05 -12.46 0.09
N SER A 39 -2.83 -13.64 -0.45
CA SER A 39 -1.62 -14.42 -0.18
C SER A 39 -0.47 -14.12 -1.14
N ARG A 40 -0.66 -13.29 -2.16
CA ARG A 40 0.44 -12.91 -3.05
C ARG A 40 1.34 -11.89 -2.35
N PRO A 41 2.61 -12.24 -2.10
CA PRO A 41 3.58 -11.28 -1.60
C PRO A 41 3.77 -10.16 -2.63
N LEU A 42 4.18 -8.99 -2.16
CA LEU A 42 4.69 -7.95 -3.06
C LEU A 42 5.92 -8.46 -3.80
N PRO A 43 6.20 -7.97 -5.01
CA PRO A 43 7.44 -8.27 -5.72
C PRO A 43 8.65 -7.74 -4.94
N ASP A 44 9.84 -8.26 -5.25
CA ASP A 44 11.07 -7.85 -4.58
C ASP A 44 11.33 -6.34 -4.66
N ARG A 45 10.90 -5.69 -5.74
CA ARG A 45 10.92 -4.25 -5.91
C ARG A 45 9.53 -3.76 -6.21
N VAL A 46 9.10 -2.74 -5.50
CA VAL A 46 7.74 -2.21 -5.59
C VAL A 46 7.79 -0.74 -6.02
N PHE A 47 7.04 -0.40 -7.05
CA PHE A 47 6.63 0.96 -7.32
C PHE A 47 5.20 1.14 -6.84
N ALA A 48 4.97 2.00 -5.85
CA ALA A 48 3.67 2.21 -5.22
C ALA A 48 3.46 3.68 -4.88
N PRO A 49 3.10 4.53 -5.85
CA PRO A 49 2.83 5.94 -5.58
C PRO A 49 1.64 6.10 -4.65
N TYR A 50 1.62 7.17 -3.88
CA TYR A 50 0.47 7.52 -3.04
C TYR A 50 -0.70 7.97 -3.91
N TYR A 51 -1.90 7.47 -3.56
CA TYR A 51 -3.17 7.95 -4.06
C TYR A 51 -3.90 8.68 -2.93
N GLU A 52 -4.27 9.94 -3.18
CA GLU A 52 -4.97 10.79 -2.22
C GLU A 52 -6.45 10.40 -2.17
N MET A 53 -6.86 9.76 -1.06
CA MET A 53 -8.22 9.22 -0.90
C MET A 53 -9.29 10.31 -0.77
N TYR A 54 -8.88 11.53 -0.42
CA TYR A 54 -9.76 12.71 -0.34
C TYR A 54 -10.02 13.36 -1.72
N ASP A 55 -9.16 13.13 -2.71
CA ASP A 55 -9.41 13.56 -4.09
C ASP A 55 -10.06 12.43 -4.91
N THR A 56 -11.39 12.45 -4.94
CA THR A 56 -12.19 11.47 -5.66
C THR A 56 -12.56 11.91 -7.08
N SER A 57 -11.93 12.95 -7.61
CA SER A 57 -12.19 13.48 -8.95
C SER A 57 -11.96 12.45 -10.05
N THR A 58 -11.01 11.52 -9.83
CA THR A 58 -10.78 10.36 -10.69
C THR A 58 -10.65 9.10 -9.82
N GLY A 59 -11.45 8.07 -10.10
CA GLY A 59 -11.51 6.85 -9.30
C GLY A 59 -10.19 6.09 -9.25
N LEU A 60 -9.93 5.45 -8.12
CA LEU A 60 -8.70 4.72 -7.79
C LEU A 60 -8.28 3.73 -8.89
N ALA A 61 -9.19 2.86 -9.34
CA ALA A 61 -8.90 1.88 -10.41
C ALA A 61 -8.61 2.55 -11.75
N SER A 62 -9.26 3.68 -12.04
CA SER A 62 -9.05 4.45 -13.26
C SER A 62 -7.64 5.07 -13.29
N LEU A 63 -7.20 5.69 -12.18
CA LEU A 63 -5.85 6.26 -12.09
C LEU A 63 -4.77 5.18 -12.16
N SER A 64 -4.96 4.05 -11.46
CA SER A 64 -4.07 2.88 -11.58
C SER A 64 -3.94 2.41 -13.04
N GLN A 65 -5.04 2.45 -13.81
CA GLN A 65 -5.01 2.03 -15.20
C GLN A 65 -4.32 3.04 -16.11
N GLN A 66 -4.57 4.33 -15.91
CA GLN A 66 -4.03 5.41 -16.73
C GLN A 66 -2.53 5.59 -16.52
N SER A 67 -2.09 5.57 -15.25
CA SER A 67 -0.69 5.72 -14.87
C SER A 67 0.15 4.47 -15.09
N GLY A 68 -0.48 3.30 -15.21
CA GLY A 68 0.20 2.00 -15.24
C GLY A 68 0.58 1.47 -13.85
N ALA A 69 0.50 2.26 -12.79
CA ALA A 69 0.87 1.85 -11.45
C ALA A 69 0.01 0.66 -10.97
N ARG A 70 0.64 -0.50 -10.78
CA ARG A 70 -0.02 -1.73 -10.35
C ARG A 70 -0.17 -1.84 -8.82
N TYR A 71 0.68 -1.15 -8.09
CA TYR A 71 0.61 -1.04 -6.63
C TYR A 71 0.43 0.42 -6.28
N LEU A 72 -0.36 0.69 -5.25
CA LEU A 72 -0.71 2.05 -4.82
C LEU A 72 -0.70 2.11 -3.31
N SER A 73 -0.05 3.12 -2.74
CA SER A 73 -0.20 3.49 -1.32
C SER A 73 -1.44 4.36 -1.18
N LEU A 74 -2.39 3.99 -0.31
CA LEU A 74 -3.67 4.70 -0.18
C LEU A 74 -3.64 5.66 1.01
N ALA A 75 -3.60 6.94 0.76
CA ALA A 75 -3.44 8.02 1.74
C ALA A 75 -4.75 8.76 2.00
N PHE A 76 -5.35 8.67 3.17
CA PHE A 76 -4.91 7.96 4.35
C PHE A 76 -6.08 7.30 5.08
N LEU A 77 -5.77 6.47 6.07
CA LEU A 77 -6.71 5.99 7.08
C LEU A 77 -6.44 6.74 8.39
N GLN A 78 -7.46 7.28 8.99
CA GLN A 78 -7.40 7.95 10.28
C GLN A 78 -8.74 7.87 11.01
N THR A 79 -8.77 8.23 12.28
CA THR A 79 -10.02 8.32 13.03
C THR A 79 -10.75 9.62 12.73
N ALA A 80 -12.07 9.63 12.87
CA ALA A 80 -12.87 10.85 12.63
C ALA A 80 -12.68 11.92 13.72
N ALA A 81 -12.17 11.53 14.89
CA ALA A 81 -11.89 12.45 16.00
C ALA A 81 -10.92 11.78 17.00
N PRO A 82 -10.13 12.59 17.75
CA PRO A 82 -9.28 12.09 18.82
C PRO A 82 -10.04 11.26 19.87
N GLY A 83 -9.42 10.21 20.37
CA GLY A 83 -10.02 9.29 21.35
C GLY A 83 -10.85 8.16 20.75
N SER A 84 -11.06 8.16 19.42
CA SER A 84 -11.73 7.08 18.71
C SER A 84 -10.77 5.92 18.41
N CYS A 85 -11.29 4.69 18.38
CA CYS A 85 -10.58 3.51 17.88
C CYS A 85 -11.14 3.00 16.54
N THR A 86 -11.96 3.78 15.85
CA THR A 86 -12.53 3.43 14.55
C THR A 86 -11.88 4.29 13.47
N ALA A 87 -11.22 3.64 12.53
CA ALA A 87 -10.60 4.31 11.39
C ALA A 87 -11.53 4.33 10.18
N TYR A 88 -11.39 5.38 9.40
CA TYR A 88 -12.11 5.64 8.16
C TYR A 88 -11.13 6.15 7.11
N TRP A 89 -11.44 5.95 5.84
CA TRP A 89 -10.72 6.59 4.76
C TRP A 89 -10.87 8.11 4.89
N ASP A 90 -9.76 8.82 4.94
CA ASP A 90 -9.67 10.27 5.16
C ASP A 90 -10.42 10.79 6.40
N GLY A 91 -10.64 9.94 7.40
CA GLY A 91 -11.45 10.29 8.59
C GLY A 91 -12.95 10.51 8.31
N ASP A 92 -13.40 10.28 7.07
CA ASP A 92 -14.80 10.42 6.67
C ASP A 92 -15.63 9.21 7.14
N THR A 93 -16.55 9.45 8.06
CA THR A 93 -17.43 8.41 8.62
C THR A 93 -18.34 7.74 7.58
N SER A 94 -18.53 8.34 6.40
CA SER A 94 -19.24 7.75 5.27
C SER A 94 -18.39 6.74 4.49
N GLN A 95 -17.08 6.69 4.75
CA GLN A 95 -16.10 5.83 4.08
C GLN A 95 -15.44 4.84 5.06
N PRO A 96 -16.19 3.89 5.63
CA PRO A 96 -15.64 2.92 6.59
C PRO A 96 -14.70 1.91 5.89
N ILE A 97 -13.93 1.17 6.69
CA ILE A 97 -13.20 -0.01 6.23
C ILE A 97 -14.23 -1.12 5.94
N ALA A 98 -14.77 -1.11 4.73
CA ALA A 98 -15.81 -2.05 4.28
C ALA A 98 -15.74 -2.26 2.76
N PRO A 99 -16.21 -3.39 2.22
CA PRO A 99 -16.24 -3.62 0.77
C PRO A 99 -17.01 -2.56 -0.03
N SER A 100 -17.94 -1.84 0.61
CA SER A 100 -18.66 -0.72 0.00
C SER A 100 -17.80 0.51 -0.27
N SER A 101 -16.67 0.65 0.45
CA SER A 101 -15.72 1.75 0.28
C SER A 101 -14.50 1.21 -0.48
N TYR A 102 -14.33 1.63 -1.72
CA TYR A 102 -13.20 1.27 -2.60
C TYR A 102 -13.01 -0.24 -2.91
N GLY A 103 -13.82 -1.14 -2.33
CA GLY A 103 -13.64 -2.59 -2.54
C GLY A 103 -13.75 -3.01 -4.01
N SER A 104 -14.62 -2.37 -4.80
CA SER A 104 -14.73 -2.61 -6.24
C SER A 104 -13.46 -2.19 -7.00
N ASP A 105 -12.91 -1.03 -6.69
CA ASP A 105 -11.70 -0.51 -7.34
C ASP A 105 -10.48 -1.36 -6.97
N ILE A 106 -10.34 -1.72 -5.70
CA ILE A 106 -9.29 -2.61 -5.23
C ILE A 106 -9.37 -3.96 -5.93
N ALA A 107 -10.56 -4.53 -6.08
CA ALA A 107 -10.76 -5.80 -6.79
C ALA A 107 -10.35 -5.70 -8.28
N VAL A 108 -10.59 -4.57 -8.94
CA VAL A 108 -10.15 -4.34 -10.33
C VAL A 108 -8.62 -4.29 -10.40
N ILE A 109 -7.95 -3.61 -9.46
CA ILE A 109 -6.48 -3.55 -9.39
C ILE A 109 -5.91 -4.95 -9.16
N GLN A 110 -6.47 -5.72 -8.22
CA GLN A 110 -6.05 -7.09 -7.91
C GLN A 110 -6.24 -8.05 -9.09
N ALA A 111 -7.35 -7.92 -9.81
CA ALA A 111 -7.61 -8.71 -11.02
C ALA A 111 -6.60 -8.45 -12.14
N ARG A 112 -5.97 -7.27 -12.15
CA ARG A 112 -4.88 -6.90 -13.07
C ARG A 112 -3.48 -7.32 -12.56
N GLY A 113 -3.41 -8.03 -11.45
CA GLY A 113 -2.17 -8.54 -10.85
C GLY A 113 -1.44 -7.55 -9.93
N GLY A 114 -2.08 -6.43 -9.60
CA GLY A 114 -1.60 -5.44 -8.62
C GLY A 114 -2.18 -5.66 -7.23
N ASN A 115 -1.99 -4.70 -6.34
CA ASN A 115 -2.65 -4.59 -5.04
C ASN A 115 -2.52 -3.17 -4.49
N VAL A 116 -3.09 -2.94 -3.30
CA VAL A 116 -3.00 -1.67 -2.60
C VAL A 116 -2.28 -1.84 -1.25
N ILE A 117 -1.69 -0.75 -0.78
CA ILE A 117 -1.00 -0.63 0.51
C ILE A 117 -1.72 0.48 1.27
N PRO A 118 -2.73 0.18 2.12
CA PRO A 118 -3.35 1.19 2.94
C PRO A 118 -2.34 1.85 3.88
N SER A 119 -2.34 3.18 3.95
CA SER A 119 -1.45 3.97 4.79
C SER A 119 -2.25 4.67 5.88
N PHE A 120 -1.76 4.61 7.12
CA PHE A 120 -2.29 5.34 8.27
C PHE A 120 -1.42 6.55 8.56
N GLY A 121 -2.01 7.59 9.13
CA GLY A 121 -1.28 8.76 9.56
C GLY A 121 -1.25 9.86 8.51
N GLY A 122 -0.06 10.36 8.21
CA GLY A 122 0.19 11.53 7.38
C GLY A 122 -0.01 12.84 8.15
N TYR A 123 0.50 13.94 7.61
CA TYR A 123 0.61 15.24 8.31
C TYR A 123 -0.68 15.68 9.01
N THR A 124 -1.82 15.57 8.33
CA THR A 124 -3.11 16.01 8.91
C THR A 124 -3.51 15.17 10.11
N ALA A 125 -3.44 13.84 10.01
CA ALA A 125 -3.80 12.96 11.11
C ALA A 125 -2.88 13.14 12.31
N ASP A 126 -1.59 13.33 12.06
CA ASP A 126 -0.56 13.45 13.07
C ASP A 126 -0.60 14.80 13.81
N THR A 127 -1.01 15.88 13.12
CA THR A 127 -1.19 17.21 13.75
C THR A 127 -2.55 17.38 14.44
N THR A 128 -3.52 16.50 14.14
CA THR A 128 -4.86 16.55 14.75
C THR A 128 -5.11 15.45 15.78
N SER A 129 -4.11 14.61 16.06
CA SER A 129 -4.21 13.44 16.95
C SER A 129 -5.29 12.44 16.49
N THR A 130 -5.49 12.31 15.18
CA THR A 130 -6.42 11.36 14.57
C THR A 130 -5.72 10.16 13.92
N ASP A 131 -4.37 10.10 13.91
CA ASP A 131 -3.69 8.81 13.66
C ASP A 131 -4.22 7.76 14.64
N ILE A 132 -4.42 6.53 14.15
CA ILE A 132 -5.08 5.49 14.95
C ILE A 132 -4.38 5.21 16.28
N ALA A 133 -3.05 5.28 16.32
CA ALA A 133 -2.29 4.99 17.53
C ALA A 133 -2.19 6.19 18.47
N ASP A 134 -2.39 7.40 17.98
CA ASP A 134 -2.48 8.60 18.81
C ASP A 134 -3.87 8.77 19.40
N SER A 135 -4.88 8.46 18.60
CA SER A 135 -6.29 8.56 18.96
C SER A 135 -6.75 7.42 19.90
N CYS A 136 -6.46 6.17 19.55
CA CYS A 136 -6.89 5.00 20.29
C CYS A 136 -5.84 4.57 21.34
N THR A 137 -6.26 4.43 22.60
CA THR A 137 -5.36 3.99 23.68
C THR A 137 -5.33 2.47 23.90
N SER A 138 -6.09 1.70 23.11
CA SER A 138 -6.20 0.24 23.20
C SER A 138 -5.40 -0.46 22.13
N VAL A 139 -4.26 -1.05 22.48
CA VAL A 139 -3.45 -1.87 21.56
C VAL A 139 -4.27 -2.95 20.85
N PRO A 140 -5.12 -3.76 21.56
CA PRO A 140 -5.95 -4.74 20.86
C PRO A 140 -6.95 -4.14 19.87
N ALA A 141 -7.50 -2.96 20.16
CA ALA A 141 -8.43 -2.31 19.24
C ALA A 141 -7.72 -1.79 17.98
N ILE A 142 -6.49 -1.27 18.11
CA ILE A 142 -5.66 -0.89 16.97
C ILE A 142 -5.34 -2.12 16.10
N ALA A 143 -4.91 -3.23 16.72
CA ALA A 143 -4.65 -4.48 16.01
C ALA A 143 -5.89 -4.99 15.26
N GLN A 144 -7.09 -4.92 15.85
CA GLN A 144 -8.34 -5.27 15.18
C GLN A 144 -8.63 -4.40 13.95
N VAL A 145 -8.27 -3.13 13.96
CA VAL A 145 -8.38 -2.27 12.77
C VAL A 145 -7.46 -2.77 11.65
N TYR A 146 -6.20 -3.11 11.95
CA TYR A 146 -5.28 -3.68 10.97
C TYR A 146 -5.79 -5.03 10.43
N GLU A 147 -6.27 -5.92 11.31
CA GLU A 147 -6.87 -7.21 10.94
C GLU A 147 -8.09 -7.04 10.03
N SER A 148 -8.91 -6.01 10.29
CA SER A 148 -10.09 -5.72 9.46
C SER A 148 -9.71 -5.29 8.04
N LEU A 149 -8.65 -4.49 7.87
CA LEU A 149 -8.12 -4.15 6.55
C LEU A 149 -7.64 -5.39 5.78
N ILE A 150 -6.85 -6.25 6.46
CA ILE A 150 -6.32 -7.48 5.88
C ILE A 150 -7.46 -8.39 5.40
N THR A 151 -8.52 -8.51 6.20
CA THR A 151 -9.65 -9.40 5.87
C THR A 151 -10.61 -8.79 4.85
N THR A 152 -10.79 -7.46 4.87
CA THR A 152 -11.73 -6.78 3.97
C THR A 152 -11.18 -6.65 2.56
N TYR A 153 -9.91 -6.26 2.41
CA TYR A 153 -9.33 -5.89 1.11
C TYR A 153 -8.24 -6.84 0.63
N SER A 154 -7.87 -7.84 1.43
CA SER A 154 -6.82 -8.79 1.04
C SER A 154 -5.49 -8.11 0.71
N VAL A 155 -5.07 -7.17 1.56
CA VAL A 155 -3.84 -6.39 1.35
C VAL A 155 -2.59 -7.12 1.81
N PRO A 156 -1.45 -6.99 1.10
CA PRO A 156 -0.19 -7.65 1.45
C PRO A 156 0.66 -6.84 2.44
N ARG A 157 0.45 -5.53 2.51
CA ARG A 157 1.19 -4.59 3.37
C ARG A 157 0.27 -3.50 3.88
N ILE A 158 0.53 -3.03 5.08
CA ILE A 158 0.00 -1.79 5.66
C ILE A 158 1.18 -0.84 5.84
N ASP A 159 1.00 0.40 5.44
CA ASP A 159 1.97 1.48 5.65
C ASP A 159 1.59 2.36 6.83
N LEU A 160 2.58 2.93 7.48
CA LEU A 160 2.43 3.80 8.65
C LEU A 160 3.25 5.06 8.38
N ASP A 161 2.56 6.11 8.00
CA ASP A 161 3.14 7.43 7.72
C ASP A 161 3.13 8.25 9.01
N VAL A 162 4.30 8.35 9.64
CA VAL A 162 4.46 8.91 10.99
C VAL A 162 5.25 10.21 10.92
N GLU A 163 4.55 11.31 11.10
CA GLU A 163 5.09 12.65 10.94
C GLU A 163 4.85 13.52 12.17
N ALA A 164 5.22 14.77 12.08
CA ALA A 164 4.85 15.88 12.97
C ALA A 164 4.75 15.50 14.47
N ASP A 165 3.59 15.71 15.09
CA ASP A 165 3.36 15.49 16.52
C ASP A 165 3.40 14.02 16.92
N SER A 166 3.08 13.08 15.97
CA SER A 166 3.13 11.64 16.20
C SER A 166 4.55 11.14 16.45
N LEU A 167 5.58 11.79 15.87
CA LEU A 167 6.98 11.50 16.15
C LEU A 167 7.40 11.81 17.60
N ALA A 168 6.69 12.71 18.26
CA ALA A 168 6.92 13.07 19.66
C ALA A 168 6.04 12.27 20.64
N ASN A 169 4.99 11.61 20.15
CA ASN A 169 4.07 10.81 20.97
C ASN A 169 4.61 9.42 21.25
N THR A 170 5.52 9.32 22.21
CA THR A 170 6.17 8.03 22.57
C THR A 170 5.16 6.95 22.95
N ALA A 171 4.05 7.30 23.59
CA ALA A 171 3.00 6.34 23.94
C ALA A 171 2.20 5.88 22.71
N GLY A 172 2.00 6.74 21.71
CA GLY A 172 1.42 6.39 20.42
C GLY A 172 2.33 5.44 19.64
N ILE A 173 3.63 5.77 19.58
CA ILE A 173 4.65 4.91 18.95
C ILE A 173 4.65 3.50 19.56
N ASP A 174 4.66 3.41 20.90
CA ASP A 174 4.66 2.15 21.63
C ASP A 174 3.40 1.32 21.30
N ARG A 175 2.21 1.94 21.38
CA ARG A 175 0.95 1.28 21.03
C ARG A 175 0.90 0.79 19.58
N ARG A 176 1.37 1.61 18.63
CA ARG A 176 1.45 1.27 17.21
C ARG A 176 2.28 0.01 17.00
N ASN A 177 3.46 -0.02 17.57
CA ASN A 177 4.41 -1.11 17.38
C ASN A 177 3.96 -2.40 18.08
N GLN A 178 3.37 -2.32 19.27
CA GLN A 178 2.74 -3.47 19.92
C GLN A 178 1.55 -4.01 19.11
N ALA A 179 0.72 -3.14 18.53
CA ALA A 179 -0.41 -3.55 17.69
C ALA A 179 0.08 -4.23 16.38
N ILE A 180 1.18 -3.78 15.80
CA ILE A 180 1.82 -4.46 14.66
C ILE A 180 2.23 -5.87 15.05
N ALA A 181 3.02 -6.04 16.13
CA ALA A 181 3.47 -7.36 16.58
C ALA A 181 2.28 -8.30 16.87
N MET A 182 1.21 -7.76 17.45
CA MET A 182 -0.03 -8.49 17.69
C MET A 182 -0.74 -8.93 16.41
N THR A 183 -0.83 -8.05 15.41
CA THR A 183 -1.41 -8.32 14.10
C THR A 183 -0.58 -9.34 13.32
N GLU A 184 0.74 -9.28 13.39
CA GLU A 184 1.64 -10.25 12.76
C GLU A 184 1.49 -11.65 13.37
N ALA A 185 1.34 -11.73 14.69
CA ALA A 185 1.08 -13.00 15.39
C ALA A 185 -0.31 -13.57 15.00
N TRP A 186 -1.32 -12.71 14.92
CA TRP A 186 -2.65 -13.08 14.43
C TRP A 186 -2.60 -13.60 13.00
N ALA A 187 -1.94 -12.88 12.09
CA ALA A 187 -1.80 -13.27 10.69
C ALA A 187 -1.13 -14.64 10.55
N ALA A 188 -0.04 -14.88 11.30
CA ALA A 188 0.64 -16.17 11.32
C ALA A 188 -0.29 -17.32 11.79
N ALA A 189 -1.09 -17.08 12.86
CA ALA A 189 -2.05 -18.04 13.36
C ALA A 189 -3.18 -18.36 12.36
N HIS A 190 -3.49 -17.43 11.46
CA HIS A 190 -4.51 -17.57 10.42
C HIS A 190 -3.93 -17.91 9.03
N HIS A 191 -2.66 -18.34 8.96
CA HIS A 191 -1.95 -18.66 7.71
C HIS A 191 -1.95 -17.52 6.69
N ARG A 192 -1.97 -16.28 7.15
CA ARG A 192 -1.90 -15.07 6.33
C ARG A 192 -0.49 -14.48 6.39
N ARG A 193 -0.13 -13.75 5.34
CA ARG A 193 1.09 -12.94 5.29
C ARG A 193 0.68 -11.48 5.33
N ILE A 194 1.33 -10.72 6.17
CA ILE A 194 1.21 -9.26 6.24
C ILE A 194 2.60 -8.67 6.48
N GLU A 195 2.86 -7.55 5.86
CA GLU A 195 4.04 -6.73 6.05
C GLU A 195 3.63 -5.36 6.59
N PHE A 196 4.54 -4.72 7.32
CA PHE A 196 4.37 -3.32 7.73
C PHE A 196 5.55 -2.51 7.24
N SER A 197 5.27 -1.33 6.65
CA SER A 197 6.25 -0.31 6.31
C SER A 197 6.04 0.93 7.15
N TYR A 198 7.12 1.67 7.36
CA TYR A 198 7.10 2.96 8.03
C TYR A 198 7.53 4.01 7.02
N THR A 199 6.69 5.01 6.81
CA THR A 199 7.01 6.21 6.06
C THR A 199 7.35 7.31 7.05
N LEU A 200 8.53 7.92 6.89
CA LEU A 200 9.12 8.82 7.89
C LEU A 200 9.79 10.03 7.22
N PRO A 201 9.61 11.22 7.78
CA PRO A 201 10.36 12.39 7.36
C PRO A 201 11.86 12.18 7.54
N THR A 202 12.62 12.69 6.60
CA THR A 202 14.08 12.58 6.60
C THR A 202 14.74 13.93 6.28
N PHE A 203 16.04 13.98 6.48
CA PHE A 203 16.94 14.99 5.92
C PHE A 203 17.96 14.29 5.02
N PRO A 204 18.76 15.03 4.23
CA PRO A 204 19.84 14.42 3.46
C PRO A 204 20.84 13.59 4.28
N SER A 205 20.84 13.71 5.60
CA SER A 205 21.66 12.91 6.52
C SER A 205 21.00 11.61 7.00
N GLY A 206 19.77 11.29 6.57
CA GLY A 206 18.98 10.17 7.05
C GLY A 206 17.87 10.60 8.02
N LEU A 207 17.26 9.63 8.72
CA LEU A 207 16.21 9.89 9.69
C LEU A 207 16.68 10.77 10.84
N THR A 208 15.81 11.65 11.29
CA THR A 208 15.99 12.36 12.56
C THR A 208 16.09 11.39 13.74
N SER A 209 16.56 11.87 14.90
CA SER A 209 16.56 11.07 16.12
C SER A 209 15.17 10.56 16.53
N ALA A 210 14.11 11.34 16.24
CA ALA A 210 12.73 10.96 16.51
C ALA A 210 12.27 9.84 15.55
N GLY A 211 12.47 9.98 14.24
CA GLY A 211 12.16 8.93 13.27
C GLY A 211 12.93 7.63 13.54
N TYR A 212 14.21 7.73 13.89
CA TYR A 212 15.00 6.55 14.28
C TYR A 212 14.50 5.91 15.59
N ALA A 213 13.96 6.71 16.53
CA ALA A 213 13.37 6.18 17.76
C ALA A 213 12.12 5.33 17.49
N VAL A 214 11.29 5.66 16.47
CA VAL A 214 10.16 4.84 16.03
C VAL A 214 10.64 3.43 15.66
N LEU A 215 11.70 3.33 14.85
CA LEU A 215 12.24 2.04 14.42
C LEU A 215 12.87 1.25 15.56
N ARG A 216 13.57 1.93 16.49
CA ARG A 216 14.13 1.26 17.67
C ARG A 216 13.05 0.68 18.57
N ASN A 217 11.96 1.41 18.74
CA ASN A 217 10.81 0.93 19.53
C ASN A 217 10.14 -0.26 18.81
N ALA A 218 9.95 -0.21 17.48
CA ALA A 218 9.43 -1.32 16.71
C ALA A 218 10.23 -2.62 16.93
N VAL A 219 11.55 -2.53 16.87
CA VAL A 219 12.43 -3.69 17.14
C VAL A 219 12.29 -4.17 18.57
N ALA A 220 12.18 -3.26 19.56
CA ALA A 220 12.02 -3.61 20.96
C ALA A 220 10.69 -4.32 21.25
N ASP A 221 9.61 -3.93 20.59
CA ASP A 221 8.28 -4.52 20.71
C ASP A 221 8.10 -5.79 19.85
N GLY A 222 9.10 -6.15 19.05
CA GLY A 222 9.06 -7.34 18.20
C GLY A 222 8.28 -7.16 16.91
N ALA A 223 7.92 -5.94 16.54
CA ALA A 223 7.34 -5.61 15.24
C ALA A 223 8.40 -5.75 14.14
N ARG A 224 8.05 -6.38 13.02
CA ARG A 224 8.96 -6.54 11.89
C ARG A 224 8.86 -5.35 10.95
N ILE A 225 9.99 -4.80 10.61
CA ILE A 225 10.10 -3.71 9.65
C ILE A 225 10.33 -4.32 8.26
N ALA A 226 9.32 -4.29 7.39
CA ALA A 226 9.43 -4.78 6.02
C ALA A 226 10.06 -3.73 5.09
N ALA A 227 9.71 -2.46 5.29
CA ALA A 227 10.32 -1.34 4.59
C ALA A 227 10.33 -0.09 5.48
N VAL A 228 11.34 0.74 5.29
CA VAL A 228 11.39 2.12 5.80
C VAL A 228 11.45 3.04 4.60
N ASN A 229 10.37 3.77 4.39
CA ASN A 229 10.16 4.65 3.27
C ASN A 229 10.48 6.09 3.70
N LEU A 230 11.45 6.71 3.05
CA LEU A 230 11.90 8.07 3.36
C LEU A 230 11.05 9.07 2.56
N LEU A 231 10.54 10.11 3.20
CA LEU A 231 10.00 11.29 2.53
C LEU A 231 11.19 12.14 2.07
N THR A 232 11.60 11.97 0.81
CA THR A 232 12.78 12.63 0.23
C THR A 232 12.42 13.95 -0.44
N PHE A 233 11.59 14.74 0.23
CA PHE A 233 11.11 16.07 -0.15
C PHE A 233 10.78 16.85 1.12
N ASP A 234 10.39 18.10 0.99
CA ASP A 234 10.03 18.99 2.10
C ASP A 234 11.13 19.08 3.18
N TYR A 235 12.37 19.18 2.74
CA TYR A 235 13.52 19.32 3.66
C TYR A 235 13.58 20.67 4.35
N TYR A 236 13.04 21.72 3.70
CA TYR A 236 12.96 23.09 4.22
C TYR A 236 14.32 23.65 4.64
N LEU A 237 15.32 23.46 3.82
CA LEU A 237 16.68 23.95 4.11
C LEU A 237 16.90 25.41 3.70
N GLY A 238 15.95 26.02 2.96
CA GLY A 238 15.97 27.43 2.58
C GLY A 238 17.05 27.80 1.56
N THR A 239 17.56 26.81 0.83
CA THR A 239 18.54 26.94 -0.24
C THR A 239 18.24 25.93 -1.33
N GLN A 240 18.68 26.23 -2.57
CA GLN A 240 18.54 25.29 -3.69
C GLN A 240 19.13 23.93 -3.35
N GLN A 241 18.32 22.88 -3.51
CA GLN A 241 18.66 21.50 -3.28
C GLN A 241 19.03 20.79 -4.57
N ASP A 242 19.91 19.79 -4.47
CA ASP A 242 20.11 18.73 -5.47
C ASP A 242 19.34 17.50 -5.00
N MET A 243 18.08 17.38 -5.45
CA MET A 243 17.15 16.36 -4.97
C MET A 243 17.67 14.93 -5.19
N VAL A 244 18.49 14.72 -6.25
CA VAL A 244 19.14 13.41 -6.47
C VAL A 244 20.18 13.13 -5.40
N ALA A 245 21.09 14.06 -5.19
CA ALA A 245 22.18 13.89 -4.21
C ALA A 245 21.61 13.79 -2.79
N ASP A 246 20.58 14.53 -2.48
CA ASP A 246 19.92 14.54 -1.16
C ASP A 246 19.18 13.23 -0.90
N THR A 247 18.47 12.66 -1.89
CA THR A 247 17.83 11.35 -1.80
C THR A 247 18.86 10.23 -1.61
N GLU A 248 19.92 10.22 -2.42
CA GLU A 248 21.00 9.23 -2.30
C GLU A 248 21.66 9.29 -0.91
N SER A 249 21.95 10.50 -0.43
CA SER A 249 22.55 10.74 0.89
C SER A 249 21.62 10.34 2.04
N ALA A 250 20.33 10.65 1.95
CA ALA A 250 19.33 10.25 2.94
C ALA A 250 19.23 8.72 3.06
N ALA A 251 19.24 8.02 1.93
CA ALA A 251 19.22 6.56 1.91
C ALA A 251 20.51 5.94 2.49
N ASP A 252 21.69 6.52 2.23
CA ASP A 252 22.95 6.12 2.85
C ASP A 252 22.93 6.32 4.38
N GLY A 253 22.33 7.43 4.83
CA GLY A 253 22.10 7.70 6.25
C GLY A 253 21.21 6.63 6.89
N LEU A 254 20.07 6.32 6.27
CA LEU A 254 19.17 5.27 6.73
C LEU A 254 19.85 3.88 6.71
N PHE A 255 20.60 3.57 5.66
CA PHE A 255 21.38 2.31 5.62
C PHE A 255 22.29 2.16 6.85
N THR A 256 22.97 3.22 7.26
CA THR A 256 23.82 3.22 8.43
C THR A 256 23.02 3.02 9.73
N GLN A 257 21.85 3.64 9.82
CA GLN A 257 20.93 3.49 10.95
C GLN A 257 20.35 2.07 11.01
N LEU A 258 19.90 1.50 9.88
CA LEU A 258 19.40 0.12 9.81
C LEU A 258 20.50 -0.90 10.14
N ARG A 259 21.74 -0.68 9.72
CA ARG A 259 22.87 -1.55 10.09
C ARG A 259 23.10 -1.59 11.59
N SER A 260 22.83 -0.49 12.29
CA SER A 260 22.92 -0.44 13.76
C SER A 260 21.77 -1.19 14.44
N LEU A 261 20.57 -1.21 13.83
CA LEU A 261 19.42 -1.97 14.32
C LEU A 261 19.54 -3.47 14.03
N TYR A 262 20.08 -3.81 12.86
CA TYR A 262 20.18 -5.17 12.36
C TYR A 262 21.63 -5.57 12.03
N PRO A 263 22.51 -5.68 13.03
CA PRO A 263 23.95 -5.90 12.79
C PRO A 263 24.27 -7.24 12.10
N ALA A 264 23.35 -8.20 12.13
CA ALA A 264 23.50 -9.48 11.45
C ALA A 264 22.96 -9.48 10.00
N ALA A 265 22.26 -8.43 9.58
CA ALA A 265 21.72 -8.34 8.22
C ALA A 265 22.83 -8.05 7.20
N THR A 266 22.70 -8.63 6.00
CA THR A 266 23.59 -8.33 4.89
C THR A 266 23.30 -6.95 4.31
N ALA A 267 24.28 -6.34 3.65
CA ALA A 267 24.08 -5.06 2.97
C ALA A 267 22.91 -5.11 1.98
N ARG A 268 22.76 -6.21 1.23
CA ARG A 268 21.64 -6.40 0.30
C ARG A 268 20.28 -6.37 1.01
N GLN A 269 20.16 -7.02 2.17
CA GLN A 269 18.91 -7.00 2.94
C GLN A 269 18.59 -5.60 3.45
N LEU A 270 19.61 -4.88 3.95
CA LEU A 270 19.41 -3.52 4.44
C LEU A 270 18.98 -2.57 3.32
N TRP A 271 19.64 -2.61 2.17
CA TRP A 271 19.23 -1.80 1.01
C TRP A 271 17.82 -2.13 0.54
N HIS A 272 17.47 -3.40 0.55
CA HIS A 272 16.12 -3.84 0.16
C HIS A 272 15.04 -3.39 1.16
N THR A 273 15.39 -3.13 2.41
CA THR A 273 14.46 -2.58 3.42
C THR A 273 14.20 -1.07 3.20
N ILE A 274 15.03 -0.39 2.41
CA ILE A 274 14.90 1.04 2.17
C ILE A 274 13.88 1.30 1.06
N GLY A 275 12.97 2.24 1.30
CA GLY A 275 12.09 2.88 0.33
C GLY A 275 12.39 4.37 0.23
N ILE A 276 12.03 4.96 -0.90
CA ILE A 276 12.10 6.40 -1.14
C ILE A 276 10.76 6.88 -1.70
N THR A 277 10.31 8.04 -1.23
CA THR A 277 9.13 8.75 -1.73
C THR A 277 9.54 10.13 -2.16
N GLU A 278 9.45 10.40 -3.44
CA GLU A 278 9.73 11.71 -4.03
C GLU A 278 8.45 12.56 -4.11
N MET A 279 8.60 13.87 -4.31
CA MET A 279 7.47 14.73 -4.68
C MET A 279 7.66 15.23 -6.11
N PRO A 280 6.91 14.71 -7.10
CA PRO A 280 7.06 15.13 -8.49
C PRO A 280 6.94 16.63 -8.69
N GLY A 281 7.97 17.24 -9.26
CA GLY A 281 8.00 18.66 -9.56
C GLY A 281 8.35 19.54 -8.38
N ILE A 282 7.64 20.67 -8.26
CA ILE A 282 7.87 21.67 -7.21
C ILE A 282 7.09 21.26 -5.97
N ASP A 283 7.81 21.05 -4.86
CA ASP A 283 7.18 20.65 -3.59
C ASP A 283 6.49 21.80 -2.85
N ASP A 284 6.13 21.59 -1.58
CA ASP A 284 5.40 22.55 -0.76
C ASP A 284 6.26 23.78 -0.38
N PHE A 285 7.57 23.64 -0.34
CA PHE A 285 8.49 24.73 0.01
C PHE A 285 8.89 25.58 -1.19
N GLY A 286 8.77 25.05 -2.41
CA GLY A 286 8.89 25.82 -3.62
C GLY A 286 10.04 25.40 -4.54
N PRO A 287 10.45 26.28 -5.47
CA PRO A 287 11.35 25.90 -6.55
C PRO A 287 12.75 25.47 -6.11
N ASP A 288 13.14 25.81 -4.88
CA ASP A 288 14.43 25.39 -4.32
C ASP A 288 14.48 23.86 -4.06
N GLU A 289 13.34 23.21 -3.93
CA GLU A 289 13.17 21.78 -3.76
C GLU A 289 12.33 21.22 -4.91
N THR A 290 12.90 21.20 -6.11
CA THR A 290 12.22 20.71 -7.32
C THR A 290 12.78 19.36 -7.76
N PHE A 291 11.95 18.32 -7.71
CA PHE A 291 12.27 17.01 -8.27
C PHE A 291 11.86 16.95 -9.73
N SER A 292 12.83 17.08 -10.63
CA SER A 292 12.60 17.21 -12.06
C SER A 292 12.33 15.87 -12.76
N THR A 293 11.86 15.93 -14.00
CA THR A 293 11.73 14.74 -14.88
C THR A 293 13.07 14.05 -15.15
N ALA A 294 14.18 14.77 -15.15
CA ALA A 294 15.52 14.21 -15.32
C ALA A 294 16.00 13.50 -14.03
N ASP A 295 15.64 14.05 -12.87
CA ASP A 295 15.97 13.46 -11.57
C ASP A 295 15.26 12.11 -11.41
N ALA A 296 14.02 12.00 -11.85
CA ALA A 296 13.27 10.74 -11.81
C ALA A 296 14.00 9.61 -12.56
N VAL A 297 14.54 9.88 -13.74
CA VAL A 297 15.32 8.90 -14.52
C VAL A 297 16.60 8.51 -13.78
N THR A 298 17.29 9.49 -13.19
CA THR A 298 18.54 9.27 -12.45
C THR A 298 18.29 8.43 -11.20
N ILE A 299 17.28 8.78 -10.41
CA ILE A 299 16.88 8.07 -9.19
C ILE A 299 16.40 6.65 -9.50
N ALA A 300 15.57 6.44 -10.53
CA ALA A 300 15.13 5.10 -10.92
C ALA A 300 16.33 4.17 -11.22
N HIS A 301 17.30 4.64 -11.98
CA HIS A 301 18.51 3.88 -12.30
C HIS A 301 19.38 3.64 -11.04
N TRP A 302 19.56 4.65 -10.20
CA TRP A 302 20.35 4.53 -8.98
C TRP A 302 19.70 3.52 -8.03
N ALA A 303 18.40 3.67 -7.74
CA ALA A 303 17.65 2.77 -6.85
C ALA A 303 17.71 1.31 -7.31
N GLN A 304 17.65 1.08 -8.63
CA GLN A 304 17.79 -0.25 -9.22
C GLN A 304 19.19 -0.83 -8.99
N ARG A 305 20.25 -0.04 -9.19
CA ARG A 305 21.64 -0.47 -8.96
C ARG A 305 21.93 -0.70 -7.48
N GLN A 306 21.38 0.16 -6.63
CA GLN A 306 21.59 0.11 -5.18
C GLN A 306 20.84 -1.04 -4.51
N GLY A 307 19.73 -1.46 -5.10
CA GLY A 307 18.90 -2.54 -4.57
C GLY A 307 17.83 -2.06 -3.59
N ILE A 308 17.36 -0.81 -3.76
CA ILE A 308 16.23 -0.24 -3.03
C ILE A 308 15.00 -1.13 -3.23
N GLY A 309 14.18 -1.33 -2.18
CA GLY A 309 13.01 -2.20 -2.22
C GLY A 309 11.72 -1.51 -2.65
N LEU A 310 11.60 -0.20 -2.45
CA LEU A 310 10.39 0.57 -2.73
C LEU A 310 10.73 1.92 -3.36
N ILE A 311 10.05 2.26 -4.44
CA ILE A 311 9.92 3.66 -4.91
C ILE A 311 8.45 4.05 -4.80
N SER A 312 8.21 5.24 -4.28
CA SER A 312 6.92 5.89 -4.22
C SER A 312 7.05 7.36 -4.62
N PHE A 313 5.96 8.07 -4.67
CA PHE A 313 5.93 9.53 -4.74
C PHE A 313 4.60 10.11 -4.22
N TRP A 314 4.65 11.33 -3.75
CA TRP A 314 3.51 12.14 -3.31
C TRP A 314 3.14 13.15 -4.39
N ALA A 315 2.00 13.03 -5.08
CA ALA A 315 1.10 11.92 -5.12
C ALA A 315 0.69 11.63 -6.57
N LEU A 316 -0.02 10.54 -6.81
CA LEU A 316 -0.37 10.10 -8.18
C LEU A 316 -1.19 11.15 -8.93
N GLN A 317 -2.08 11.88 -8.23
CA GLN A 317 -2.88 12.96 -8.80
C GLN A 317 -2.02 14.13 -9.32
N ARG A 318 -0.80 14.29 -8.82
CA ARG A 318 0.15 15.31 -9.24
C ARG A 318 0.92 14.98 -10.53
N ASP A 319 0.90 13.72 -10.98
CA ASP A 319 1.75 13.27 -12.09
C ASP A 319 1.26 13.76 -13.46
N ASN A 320 1.18 15.09 -13.60
CA ASN A 320 0.86 15.79 -14.83
C ASN A 320 1.44 17.21 -14.85
N GLY A 321 1.54 17.82 -16.05
CA GLY A 321 2.11 19.14 -16.29
C GLY A 321 1.10 20.29 -16.32
N GLY A 322 -0.09 20.15 -15.70
CA GLY A 322 -1.22 21.08 -15.84
C GLY A 322 -1.04 22.48 -15.24
N CYS A 323 -0.04 22.71 -14.38
CA CYS A 323 0.13 23.96 -13.63
C CYS A 323 1.58 24.43 -13.51
N PRO A 324 2.30 24.68 -14.59
CA PRO A 324 3.72 25.05 -14.53
C PRO A 324 3.98 26.26 -13.61
N GLY A 325 4.99 26.12 -12.74
CA GLY A 325 5.40 27.15 -11.77
C GLY A 325 4.60 27.16 -10.46
N THR A 326 3.60 26.30 -10.29
CA THR A 326 2.84 26.19 -9.04
C THR A 326 3.54 25.19 -8.11
N LYS A 327 3.78 25.62 -6.86
CA LYS A 327 4.34 24.76 -5.81
C LYS A 327 3.23 24.05 -5.04
N GLY A 328 3.51 22.87 -4.51
CA GLY A 328 2.67 22.17 -3.53
C GLY A 328 1.24 21.87 -3.98
N ALA A 329 0.98 21.83 -5.30
CA ALA A 329 -0.37 21.57 -5.77
C ALA A 329 -0.70 20.07 -5.68
N GLY A 330 -1.85 19.70 -5.09
CA GLY A 330 -2.31 18.30 -5.04
C GLY A 330 -2.69 17.72 -6.41
N THR A 331 -2.87 18.54 -7.44
CA THR A 331 -3.44 18.15 -8.74
C THR A 331 -2.47 18.21 -9.93
N CYS A 332 -1.22 18.67 -9.72
CA CYS A 332 -0.22 18.80 -10.78
C CYS A 332 1.18 19.02 -10.19
N SER A 333 2.22 18.67 -10.92
CA SER A 333 3.61 18.71 -10.44
C SER A 333 4.26 20.11 -10.42
N GLY A 334 3.67 21.09 -11.09
CA GLY A 334 4.31 22.42 -11.23
C GLY A 334 5.41 22.49 -12.30
N VAL A 335 5.83 21.37 -12.90
CA VAL A 335 6.83 21.32 -13.98
C VAL A 335 6.18 20.90 -15.31
N SER A 336 6.82 21.26 -16.42
CA SER A 336 6.35 20.83 -17.73
C SER A 336 6.67 19.36 -17.95
N GLN A 337 5.65 18.53 -18.11
CA GLN A 337 5.75 17.09 -18.34
C GLN A 337 4.51 16.56 -19.08
N PRO A 338 4.61 15.40 -19.77
CA PRO A 338 3.43 14.63 -20.15
C PRO A 338 2.73 14.04 -18.92
N ASP A 339 1.43 13.74 -19.04
CA ASP A 339 0.70 13.02 -18.00
C ASP A 339 1.37 11.67 -17.72
N TRP A 340 1.46 11.30 -16.47
CA TRP A 340 2.03 10.04 -15.98
C TRP A 340 3.52 9.84 -16.27
N TYR A 341 4.28 10.93 -16.45
CA TYR A 341 5.71 10.83 -16.76
C TYR A 341 6.49 10.13 -15.66
N PHE A 342 6.30 10.55 -14.41
CA PHE A 342 7.01 9.95 -13.26
C PHE A 342 6.58 8.51 -13.05
N SER A 343 5.29 8.21 -13.17
CA SER A 343 4.76 6.83 -13.12
C SER A 343 5.44 5.93 -14.14
N HIS A 344 5.51 6.36 -15.40
CA HIS A 344 6.11 5.57 -16.47
C HIS A 344 7.62 5.36 -16.28
N VAL A 345 8.32 6.32 -15.70
CA VAL A 345 9.74 6.16 -15.37
C VAL A 345 9.92 5.15 -14.24
N PHE A 346 9.14 5.27 -13.17
CA PHE A 346 9.30 4.42 -12.00
C PHE A 346 8.72 3.00 -12.15
N GLU A 347 7.76 2.78 -13.07
CA GLU A 347 7.31 1.42 -13.41
C GLU A 347 8.49 0.51 -13.85
N HIS A 348 9.48 1.05 -14.54
CA HIS A 348 10.65 0.30 -14.99
C HIS A 348 11.55 -0.17 -13.85
N PHE A 349 11.50 0.47 -12.70
CA PHE A 349 12.21 0.03 -11.49
C PHE A 349 11.68 -1.31 -10.97
N ALA A 350 10.38 -1.54 -11.06
CA ALA A 350 9.69 -2.72 -10.52
C ALA A 350 9.65 -3.93 -11.47
N ASN A 351 10.18 -3.78 -12.70
CA ASN A 351 10.16 -4.81 -13.74
C ASN A 351 11.49 -5.58 -13.87
#